data_e5d2de71a8d60ac124d23cd646a39883
#
_entry.id   e5d2de71a8d60ac124d23cd646a39883
#
_cell.length_a   1.000
_cell.length_b   1.000
_cell.length_c   1.000
_cell.angle_alpha   90.00
_cell.angle_beta   90.00
_cell.angle_gamma   90.00
#
_symmetry.space_group_name_H-M   'P 1'
#
loop_
_entity.id
_entity.type
_entity.pdbx_description
1 polymer ?
#
loop_
_entity_poly.entity_id
_entity_poly.type
_entity_poly.pdbx_seq_one_letter_code
_entity_poly.pdbx_strand_id
1 'polypeptide(L)'
;MSMDAEIKVLAKTKVGRTDKKRYVQVMSSEDDGNYDVGGPVLPSFLRGYVNSQKGFGYGPVEITKEEIQEYTRLSRKVAEKMVQVLRPNERGYRSFRDIDLENKDHKDFFDEVCKMFFIHDRSLEYFTAMLYKLDHIVDDLEFFDGMLKCIDAYEKADGDPYVILEYS
;
A
#
# COMPACT_ATOMS: atom_id res chain seq x y z
N MET A 1 12.62 -14.58 -9.04
CA MET A 1 12.81 -13.12 -9.16
C MET A 1 11.86 -12.43 -8.21
N SER A 2 12.38 -11.79 -7.19
CA SER A 2 11.58 -10.87 -6.39
C SER A 2 11.39 -9.61 -7.24
N MET A 3 10.15 -9.25 -7.54
CA MET A 3 9.87 -7.93 -8.07
C MET A 3 9.72 -7.01 -6.86
N ASP A 4 10.70 -6.19 -6.66
CA ASP A 4 10.62 -5.15 -5.65
C ASP A 4 9.79 -3.99 -6.21
N ALA A 5 8.83 -3.54 -5.43
CA ALA A 5 8.04 -2.38 -5.77
C ALA A 5 8.46 -1.20 -4.89
N GLU A 6 8.70 -0.08 -5.51
CA GLU A 6 9.02 1.17 -4.83
C GLU A 6 7.95 2.21 -5.13
N ILE A 7 7.47 2.87 -4.10
CA ILE A 7 6.58 4.02 -4.24
C ILE A 7 7.31 5.27 -3.78
N LYS A 8 7.31 6.30 -4.61
CA LYS A 8 8.03 7.56 -4.36
C LYS A 8 7.16 8.77 -4.60
N VAL A 9 7.40 9.80 -3.80
CA VAL A 9 6.86 11.14 -4.01
C VAL A 9 7.95 12.01 -4.61
N LEU A 10 7.65 12.66 -5.73
CA LEU A 10 8.50 13.67 -6.36
C LEU A 10 7.84 15.02 -6.26
N ALA A 11 8.62 16.04 -5.96
CA ALA A 11 8.14 17.41 -5.87
C ALA A 11 9.21 18.41 -6.32
N LYS A 12 8.75 19.55 -6.79
CA LYS A 12 9.64 20.64 -7.18
C LYS A 12 10.15 21.36 -5.94
N THR A 13 11.44 21.43 -5.80
CA THR A 13 12.12 22.18 -4.73
C THR A 13 13.24 23.05 -5.31
N LYS A 14 13.60 24.09 -4.57
CA LYS A 14 14.78 24.90 -4.91
C LYS A 14 16.03 24.06 -4.68
N VAL A 15 16.90 24.01 -5.67
CA VAL A 15 18.18 23.29 -5.59
C VAL A 15 19.32 24.31 -5.53
N GLY A 16 20.10 24.25 -4.44
CA GLY A 16 21.23 25.16 -4.25
C GLY A 16 20.83 26.61 -4.04
N ARG A 17 21.64 27.53 -4.59
CA ARG A 17 21.43 28.99 -4.48
C ARG A 17 20.59 29.59 -5.61
N THR A 18 20.00 28.75 -6.49
CA THR A 18 19.20 29.22 -7.61
C THR A 18 17.72 29.22 -7.26
N ASP A 19 16.95 30.18 -7.80
CA ASP A 19 15.48 30.20 -7.67
C ASP A 19 14.79 29.15 -8.55
N LYS A 20 15.55 28.39 -9.32
CA LYS A 20 15.01 27.30 -10.16
C LYS A 20 14.60 26.13 -9.31
N LYS A 21 13.33 25.74 -9.44
CA LYS A 21 12.81 24.52 -8.84
C LYS A 21 13.02 23.33 -9.78
N ARG A 22 13.46 22.21 -9.21
CA ARG A 22 13.58 20.93 -9.93
C ARG A 22 12.81 19.87 -9.18
N TYR A 23 12.30 18.86 -9.91
CA TYR A 23 11.76 17.67 -9.30
C TYR A 23 12.85 16.89 -8.62
N VAL A 24 12.64 16.57 -7.35
CA VAL A 24 13.49 15.67 -6.57
C VAL A 24 12.61 14.67 -5.84
N GLN A 25 13.17 13.53 -5.51
CA GLN A 25 12.52 12.56 -4.66
C GLN A 25 12.52 13.10 -3.22
N VAL A 26 11.32 13.30 -2.67
CA VAL A 26 11.14 13.84 -1.30
C VAL A 26 10.71 12.77 -0.29
N MET A 27 10.22 11.62 -0.79
CA MET A 27 9.86 10.48 0.03
C MET A 27 9.92 9.20 -0.82
N SER A 28 10.32 8.10 -0.21
CA SER A 28 10.32 6.78 -0.84
C SER A 28 10.02 5.69 0.17
N SER A 29 9.39 4.61 -0.28
CA SER A 29 9.21 3.41 0.52
C SER A 29 10.52 2.69 0.85
N GLU A 30 11.61 3.00 0.14
CA GLU A 30 12.95 2.45 0.40
C GLU A 30 13.79 3.33 1.32
N ASP A 31 13.32 4.54 1.65
CA ASP A 31 14.05 5.46 2.52
C ASP A 31 14.04 4.96 3.96
N ASP A 32 15.27 4.74 4.46
CA ASP A 32 15.63 4.57 5.86
C ASP A 32 14.83 3.58 6.70
N GLY A 33 15.35 2.43 6.87
CA GLY A 33 15.36 1.55 8.04
C GLY A 33 14.17 1.47 9.00
N ASN A 34 13.27 2.41 8.91
CA ASN A 34 12.07 2.50 9.73
C ASN A 34 10.84 1.92 9.04
N TYR A 35 10.91 1.70 7.75
CA TYR A 35 9.86 1.08 6.99
C TYR A 35 10.41 -0.16 6.30
N ASP A 36 10.51 -1.19 7.09
CA ASP A 36 10.66 -2.52 6.54
C ASP A 36 9.33 -2.89 5.88
N VAL A 37 9.07 -2.25 4.74
CA VAL A 37 8.11 -2.79 3.80
C VAL A 37 8.76 -4.08 3.35
N GLY A 38 8.67 -5.09 4.18
CA GLY A 38 9.25 -6.36 3.90
C GLY A 38 8.84 -6.85 2.53
N GLY A 39 9.54 -6.40 1.52
CA GLY A 39 9.38 -6.83 0.15
C GLY A 39 7.94 -6.73 -0.36
N PRO A 40 7.33 -7.87 -0.71
CA PRO A 40 6.14 -7.91 -1.57
C PRO A 40 4.81 -7.59 -0.90
N VAL A 41 4.74 -7.13 0.34
CA VAL A 41 3.47 -6.99 1.07
C VAL A 41 2.65 -5.79 0.61
N LEU A 42 3.26 -4.61 0.60
CA LEU A 42 2.66 -3.40 0.04
C LEU A 42 2.11 -3.62 -1.38
N PRO A 43 2.84 -4.32 -2.25
CA PRO A 43 2.41 -4.53 -3.62
C PRO A 43 1.12 -5.32 -3.78
N SER A 44 0.75 -6.20 -2.87
CA SER A 44 -0.38 -7.11 -3.11
C SER A 44 -1.70 -6.39 -3.23
N PHE A 45 -2.08 -5.61 -2.24
CA PHE A 45 -3.32 -4.87 -2.28
C PHE A 45 -3.23 -3.66 -3.20
N LEU A 46 -2.15 -2.89 -3.10
CA LEU A 46 -1.95 -1.74 -3.97
C LEU A 46 -1.84 -2.15 -5.43
N ARG A 47 -1.16 -3.25 -5.72
CA ARG A 47 -1.03 -3.79 -7.07
C ARG A 47 -2.37 -4.21 -7.64
N GLY A 48 -3.19 -4.92 -6.88
CA GLY A 48 -4.55 -5.29 -7.31
C GLY A 48 -5.39 -4.06 -7.59
N TYR A 49 -5.35 -3.09 -6.71
CA TYR A 49 -6.05 -1.82 -6.86
C TYR A 49 -5.57 -1.03 -8.09
N VAL A 50 -4.28 -0.82 -8.24
CA VAL A 50 -3.70 -0.06 -9.37
C VAL A 50 -3.95 -0.76 -10.69
N ASN A 51 -3.79 -2.08 -10.75
CA ASN A 51 -4.03 -2.85 -11.98
C ASN A 51 -5.49 -2.76 -12.43
N SER A 52 -6.44 -2.72 -11.50
CA SER A 52 -7.85 -2.56 -11.84
C SER A 52 -8.18 -1.19 -12.43
N GLN A 53 -7.48 -0.16 -11.97
CA GLN A 53 -7.73 1.23 -12.38
C GLN A 53 -6.96 1.63 -13.64
N LYS A 54 -5.74 1.14 -13.81
CA LYS A 54 -4.80 1.64 -14.84
C LYS A 54 -4.32 0.57 -15.82
N GLY A 55 -4.78 -0.65 -15.65
CA GLY A 55 -4.32 -1.77 -16.44
C GLY A 55 -2.96 -2.32 -15.99
N PHE A 56 -2.64 -3.50 -16.52
CA PHE A 56 -1.41 -4.20 -16.18
C PHE A 56 -0.23 -3.67 -17.00
N GLY A 57 0.84 -3.24 -16.32
CA GLY A 57 2.07 -2.80 -16.97
C GLY A 57 3.28 -2.92 -16.04
N TYR A 58 4.46 -3.09 -16.63
CA TYR A 58 5.73 -3.15 -15.89
C TYR A 58 6.42 -1.79 -15.75
N GLY A 59 5.89 -0.77 -16.41
CA GLY A 59 6.45 0.57 -16.36
C GLY A 59 6.05 1.35 -15.11
N PRO A 60 6.67 2.51 -14.89
CA PRO A 60 6.26 3.42 -13.82
C PRO A 60 4.79 3.83 -13.98
N VAL A 61 4.06 3.82 -12.88
CA VAL A 61 2.64 4.20 -12.87
C VAL A 61 2.46 5.38 -11.93
N GLU A 62 1.87 6.46 -12.43
CA GLU A 62 1.48 7.59 -11.59
C GLU A 62 0.24 7.24 -10.78
N ILE A 63 0.30 7.51 -9.48
CA ILE A 63 -0.80 7.31 -8.55
C ILE A 63 -1.25 8.67 -8.05
N THR A 64 -2.55 8.97 -8.19
CA THR A 64 -3.10 10.23 -7.72
C THR A 64 -3.28 10.25 -6.21
N LYS A 65 -3.34 11.45 -5.64
CA LYS A 65 -3.65 11.64 -4.22
C LYS A 65 -4.97 10.97 -3.84
N GLU A 66 -5.98 11.12 -4.68
CA GLU A 66 -7.31 10.53 -4.49
C GLU A 66 -7.26 9.00 -4.47
N GLU A 67 -6.46 8.40 -5.35
CA GLU A 67 -6.24 6.96 -5.36
C GLU A 67 -5.55 6.47 -4.08
N ILE A 68 -4.58 7.23 -3.56
CA ILE A 68 -3.92 6.91 -2.29
C ILE A 68 -4.90 7.04 -1.12
N GLN A 69 -5.72 8.07 -1.11
CA GLN A 69 -6.76 8.25 -0.09
C GLN A 69 -7.76 7.08 -0.10
N GLU A 70 -8.19 6.65 -1.28
CA GLU A 70 -9.11 5.52 -1.43
C GLU A 70 -8.46 4.20 -1.00
N TYR A 71 -7.23 3.96 -1.40
CA TYR A 71 -6.47 2.79 -0.96
C TYR A 71 -6.33 2.75 0.57
N THR A 72 -6.00 3.88 1.19
CA THR A 72 -5.89 4.02 2.64
C THR A 72 -7.22 3.73 3.33
N ARG A 73 -8.32 4.26 2.78
CA ARG A 73 -9.66 4.02 3.30
C ARG A 73 -10.04 2.55 3.28
N LEU A 74 -9.78 1.87 2.17
CA LEU A 74 -10.04 0.44 2.00
C LEU A 74 -9.17 -0.41 2.94
N SER A 75 -7.89 -0.10 3.04
CA SER A 75 -6.95 -0.80 3.93
C SER A 75 -7.35 -0.66 5.40
N ARG A 76 -7.84 0.52 5.80
CA ARG A 76 -8.36 0.73 7.16
C ARG A 76 -9.59 -0.12 7.44
N LYS A 77 -10.49 -0.24 6.49
CA LYS A 77 -11.64 -1.15 6.59
C LYS A 77 -11.21 -2.60 6.76
N VAL A 78 -10.20 -3.04 6.01
CA VAL A 78 -9.66 -4.40 6.14
C VAL A 78 -9.10 -4.61 7.54
N ALA A 79 -8.31 -3.67 8.05
CA ALA A 79 -7.76 -3.77 9.40
C ALA A 79 -8.85 -3.86 10.48
N GLU A 80 -9.87 -3.01 10.40
CA GLU A 80 -11.01 -3.01 11.34
C GLU A 80 -11.77 -4.34 11.31
N LYS A 81 -12.08 -4.85 10.13
CA LYS A 81 -12.80 -6.12 9.97
C LYS A 81 -11.96 -7.32 10.40
N MET A 82 -10.67 -7.27 10.14
CA MET A 82 -9.75 -8.32 10.58
C MET A 82 -9.75 -8.49 12.09
N VAL A 83 -9.80 -7.38 12.83
CA VAL A 83 -9.93 -7.40 14.29
C VAL A 83 -11.25 -8.02 14.75
N GLN A 84 -12.33 -7.81 14.02
CA GLN A 84 -13.66 -8.34 14.34
C GLN A 84 -13.79 -9.84 14.03
N VAL A 85 -13.17 -10.29 12.93
CA VAL A 85 -13.38 -11.62 12.37
C VAL A 85 -12.32 -12.61 12.84
N LEU A 86 -11.06 -12.19 12.88
CA LEU A 86 -9.94 -13.04 13.25
C LEU A 86 -9.51 -12.82 14.70
N ARG A 87 -9.17 -13.92 15.37
CA ARG A 87 -8.53 -13.89 16.69
C ARG A 87 -7.02 -13.94 16.53
N PRO A 88 -6.25 -13.39 17.49
CA PRO A 88 -4.82 -13.58 17.50
C PRO A 88 -4.49 -15.08 17.58
N ASN A 89 -3.50 -15.51 16.79
CA ASN A 89 -2.99 -16.87 16.85
C ASN A 89 -2.11 -17.08 18.10
N GLU A 90 -1.51 -18.25 18.24
CA GLU A 90 -0.63 -18.58 19.37
C GLU A 90 0.56 -17.63 19.54
N ARG A 91 1.00 -16.99 18.43
CA ARG A 91 2.08 -15.99 18.43
C ARG A 91 1.59 -14.56 18.70
N GLY A 92 0.29 -14.38 18.94
CA GLY A 92 -0.30 -13.06 19.18
C GLY A 92 -0.60 -12.25 17.92
N TYR A 93 -0.53 -12.83 16.73
CA TYR A 93 -0.78 -12.15 15.46
C TYR A 93 -2.15 -12.50 14.88
N ARG A 94 -2.79 -11.51 14.25
CA ARG A 94 -3.88 -11.75 13.34
C ARG A 94 -3.32 -11.79 11.91
N SER A 95 -3.61 -12.86 11.18
CA SER A 95 -3.03 -13.11 9.86
C SER A 95 -4.05 -13.74 8.93
N PHE A 96 -3.97 -13.43 7.64
CA PHE A 96 -4.74 -14.14 6.61
C PHE A 96 -4.46 -15.64 6.56
N ARG A 97 -3.35 -16.09 7.12
CA ARG A 97 -3.07 -17.54 7.28
C ARG A 97 -4.07 -18.26 8.17
N ASP A 98 -4.70 -17.53 9.08
CA ASP A 98 -5.64 -18.10 10.03
C ASP A 98 -7.08 -18.09 9.53
N ILE A 99 -7.28 -17.69 8.27
CA ILE A 99 -8.60 -17.75 7.62
C ILE A 99 -8.98 -19.21 7.36
N ASP A 100 -10.13 -19.58 7.89
CA ASP A 100 -10.78 -20.87 7.64
C ASP A 100 -11.94 -20.64 6.66
N LEU A 101 -11.77 -21.08 5.42
CA LEU A 101 -12.78 -20.89 4.38
C LEU A 101 -14.06 -21.72 4.59
N GLU A 102 -14.05 -22.67 5.51
CA GLU A 102 -15.25 -23.38 5.95
C GLU A 102 -16.06 -22.58 6.98
N ASN A 103 -15.44 -21.59 7.62
CA ASN A 103 -16.12 -20.65 8.49
C ASN A 103 -16.75 -19.54 7.67
N LYS A 104 -18.06 -19.37 7.79
CA LYS A 104 -18.81 -18.41 6.98
C LYS A 104 -18.31 -16.97 7.17
N ASP A 105 -18.06 -16.54 8.39
CA ASP A 105 -17.62 -15.17 8.68
C ASP A 105 -16.23 -14.91 8.09
N HIS A 106 -15.33 -15.88 8.17
CA HIS A 106 -14.00 -15.82 7.54
C HIS A 106 -14.09 -15.74 6.03
N LYS A 107 -14.94 -16.57 5.43
CA LYS A 107 -15.15 -16.60 3.98
C LYS A 107 -15.72 -15.28 3.48
N ASP A 108 -16.74 -14.75 4.14
CA ASP A 108 -17.36 -13.47 3.78
C ASP A 108 -16.35 -12.33 3.88
N PHE A 109 -15.52 -12.32 4.92
CA PHE A 109 -14.43 -11.36 5.07
C PHE A 109 -13.41 -11.46 3.93
N PHE A 110 -12.95 -12.67 3.63
CA PHE A 110 -12.01 -12.92 2.55
C PHE A 110 -12.56 -12.48 1.18
N ASP A 111 -13.80 -12.85 0.88
CA ASP A 111 -14.47 -12.45 -0.37
C ASP A 111 -14.59 -10.92 -0.47
N GLU A 112 -14.89 -10.26 0.63
CA GLU A 112 -15.00 -8.79 0.68
C GLU A 112 -13.64 -8.11 0.44
N VAL A 113 -12.57 -8.62 1.03
CA VAL A 113 -11.21 -8.11 0.78
C VAL A 113 -10.82 -8.26 -0.69
N CYS A 114 -11.08 -9.43 -1.28
CA CYS A 114 -10.82 -9.66 -2.70
C CYS A 114 -11.59 -8.69 -3.59
N LYS A 115 -12.85 -8.42 -3.25
CA LYS A 115 -13.69 -7.48 -3.98
C LYS A 115 -13.22 -6.04 -3.85
N MET A 116 -12.84 -5.60 -2.65
CA MET A 116 -12.35 -4.24 -2.39
C MET A 116 -11.12 -3.90 -3.22
N PHE A 117 -10.19 -4.85 -3.35
CA PHE A 117 -8.91 -4.64 -4.02
C PHE A 117 -8.85 -5.23 -5.43
N PHE A 118 -9.99 -5.63 -5.99
CA PHE A 118 -10.09 -6.18 -7.34
C PHE A 118 -9.16 -7.38 -7.58
N ILE A 119 -9.00 -8.23 -6.58
CA ILE A 119 -8.14 -9.39 -6.67
C ILE A 119 -8.92 -10.53 -7.32
N HIS A 120 -8.49 -10.93 -8.52
CA HIS A 120 -9.14 -11.97 -9.30
C HIS A 120 -8.69 -13.37 -8.90
N ASP A 121 -7.44 -13.53 -8.49
CA ASP A 121 -6.95 -14.78 -7.92
C ASP A 121 -7.38 -14.84 -6.45
N ARG A 122 -8.49 -15.52 -6.22
CA ARG A 122 -9.06 -15.72 -4.89
C ARG A 122 -8.47 -16.93 -4.17
N SER A 123 -7.22 -17.32 -4.47
CA SER A 123 -6.58 -18.38 -3.72
C SER A 123 -6.10 -17.86 -2.37
N LEU A 124 -6.49 -18.55 -1.32
CA LEU A 124 -5.98 -18.26 0.03
C LEU A 124 -4.44 -18.41 0.08
N GLU A 125 -3.89 -19.32 -0.73
CA GLU A 125 -2.45 -19.50 -0.87
C GLU A 125 -1.73 -18.24 -1.34
N TYR A 126 -2.32 -17.51 -2.27
CA TYR A 126 -1.75 -16.23 -2.73
C TYR A 126 -1.61 -15.23 -1.57
N PHE A 127 -2.64 -15.08 -0.75
CA PHE A 127 -2.62 -14.20 0.42
C PHE A 127 -1.68 -14.72 1.51
N THR A 128 -1.67 -16.02 1.76
CA THR A 128 -0.82 -16.61 2.80
C THR A 128 0.66 -16.59 2.42
N ALA A 129 0.99 -16.71 1.13
CA ALA A 129 2.36 -16.56 0.65
C ALA A 129 2.94 -15.17 0.96
N MET A 130 2.08 -14.17 1.08
CA MET A 130 2.47 -12.79 1.36
C MET A 130 2.57 -12.46 2.85
N LEU A 131 2.32 -13.42 3.74
CA LEU A 131 2.42 -13.22 5.20
C LEU A 131 1.64 -12.00 5.72
N TYR A 132 0.46 -11.74 5.17
CA TYR A 132 -0.26 -10.51 5.48
C TYR A 132 -0.82 -10.57 6.91
N LYS A 133 -0.13 -9.89 7.80
CA LYS A 133 -0.51 -9.71 9.20
C LYS A 133 -1.16 -8.34 9.39
N LEU A 134 -2.02 -8.24 10.40
CA LEU A 134 -2.61 -6.96 10.80
C LEU A 134 -1.54 -5.87 11.03
N ASP A 135 -0.43 -6.23 11.67
CA ASP A 135 0.66 -5.28 11.94
C ASP A 135 1.23 -4.68 10.66
N HIS A 136 1.36 -5.47 9.59
CA HIS A 136 1.83 -4.98 8.29
C HIS A 136 0.82 -4.01 7.65
N ILE A 137 -0.47 -4.27 7.81
CA ILE A 137 -1.51 -3.35 7.32
C ILE A 137 -1.45 -2.02 8.09
N VAL A 138 -1.24 -2.08 9.38
CA VAL A 138 -1.11 -0.88 10.23
C VAL A 138 0.13 -0.07 9.85
N ASP A 139 1.26 -0.73 9.63
CA ASP A 139 2.50 -0.08 9.18
C ASP A 139 2.31 0.60 7.81
N ASP A 140 1.65 -0.08 6.88
CA ASP A 140 1.30 0.50 5.57
C ASP A 140 0.42 1.74 5.72
N LEU A 141 -0.58 1.70 6.60
CA LEU A 141 -1.47 2.84 6.86
C LEU A 141 -0.69 4.04 7.40
N GLU A 142 0.24 3.82 8.33
CA GLU A 142 1.09 4.88 8.87
C GLU A 142 1.98 5.50 7.78
N PHE A 143 2.54 4.67 6.92
CA PHE A 143 3.34 5.13 5.79
C PHE A 143 2.53 5.98 4.82
N PHE A 144 1.35 5.53 4.42
CA PHE A 144 0.49 6.28 3.49
C PHE A 144 -0.07 7.55 4.10
N ASP A 145 -0.39 7.56 5.39
CA ASP A 145 -0.77 8.79 6.10
C ASP A 145 0.39 9.80 6.10
N GLY A 146 1.62 9.34 6.31
CA GLY A 146 2.82 10.15 6.18
C GLY A 146 3.03 10.68 4.76
N MET A 147 2.78 9.85 3.75
CA MET A 147 2.85 10.24 2.34
C MET A 147 1.83 11.33 2.00
N LEU A 148 0.59 11.19 2.44
CA LEU A 148 -0.46 12.20 2.22
C LEU A 148 -0.11 13.53 2.88
N LYS A 149 0.48 13.52 4.07
CA LYS A 149 1.00 14.73 4.73
C LYS A 149 2.13 15.37 3.94
N CYS A 150 3.03 14.56 3.40
CA CYS A 150 4.13 15.02 2.54
C CYS A 150 3.58 15.71 1.27
N ILE A 151 2.63 15.08 0.61
CA ILE A 151 1.97 15.63 -0.58
C ILE A 151 1.32 16.99 -0.25
N ASP A 152 0.55 17.06 0.84
CA ASP A 152 -0.12 18.29 1.25
C ASP A 152 0.88 19.42 1.54
N ALA A 153 2.00 19.11 2.18
CA ALA A 153 3.04 20.11 2.48
C ALA A 153 3.65 20.67 1.19
N TYR A 154 3.95 19.83 0.21
CA TYR A 154 4.53 20.27 -1.07
C TYR A 154 3.51 20.96 -1.96
N GLU A 155 2.24 20.59 -1.93
CA GLU A 155 1.16 21.34 -2.61
C GLU A 155 1.09 22.77 -2.10
N LYS A 156 1.13 22.98 -0.78
CA LYS A 156 1.14 24.30 -0.14
C LYS A 156 2.37 25.14 -0.49
N ALA A 157 3.49 24.48 -0.79
CA ALA A 157 4.74 25.11 -1.19
C ALA A 157 4.89 25.27 -2.71
N ASP A 158 3.83 25.07 -3.48
CA ASP A 158 3.83 25.09 -4.95
C ASP A 158 4.85 24.10 -5.55
N GLY A 159 5.03 22.96 -4.91
CA GLY A 159 5.97 21.92 -5.32
C GLY A 159 5.42 20.97 -6.38
N ASP A 160 4.14 21.07 -6.73
CA ASP A 160 3.47 20.22 -7.71
C ASP A 160 3.83 18.72 -7.51
N PRO A 161 3.54 18.16 -6.32
CA PRO A 161 3.93 16.80 -5.98
C PRO A 161 3.17 15.77 -6.79
N TYR A 162 3.83 14.68 -7.13
CA TYR A 162 3.20 13.50 -7.71
C TYR A 162 3.83 12.22 -7.19
N VAL A 163 3.11 11.12 -7.33
CA VAL A 163 3.52 9.82 -6.81
C VAL A 163 3.70 8.84 -7.96
N ILE A 164 4.80 8.11 -7.92
CA ILE A 164 5.10 7.05 -8.87
C ILE A 164 5.27 5.74 -8.13
N LEU A 165 4.66 4.69 -8.68
CA LEU A 165 4.92 3.29 -8.33
C LEU A 165 5.79 2.68 -9.43
N GLU A 166 6.97 2.20 -9.06
CA GLU A 166 7.90 1.52 -9.95
C GLU A 166 8.12 0.08 -9.51
N TYR A 167 8.27 -0.81 -10.48
CA TYR A 167 8.66 -2.20 -10.25
C TYR A 167 10.06 -2.43 -10.82
N SER A 168 10.90 -2.98 -10.02
CA SER A 168 12.24 -3.37 -10.42
C SER A 168 12.43 -4.89 -10.37
#